data_24559e455929952b32a4ac95fd9cef01
#
_entry.id   24559e455929952b32a4ac95fd9cef01
#
_cell.length_a   1.000
_cell.length_b   1.000
_cell.length_c   1.000
_cell.angle_alpha   90.00
_cell.angle_beta   90.00
_cell.angle_gamma   90.00
#
_symmetry.space_group_name_H-M   'P 1'
#
loop_
_entity.id
_entity.type
_entity.pdbx_description
1 polymer ?
#
loop_
_entity_poly.entity_id
_entity_poly.type
_entity_poly.pdbx_seq_one_letter_code
_entity_poly.pdbx_strand_id
1 'polypeptide(L)'
;MAIEAQGLEIRIGARVLLSPTDFHVSKGDRIGLVGRNGAGKTTLTRVITGDMLPSDGKVRVSGKLGYLPQSTHVADPHQTAIDRVMSARDIASIITRIRKSEQDMTNPDPDIMEKAMRRYDKAQQDFENAGGYSAQSEAIKMGESLGLDQEVLNRELGTLSGGQRRRIELARILFSDADTMILDEPTNHLDADSIEWLKQYLKRFEGGFLVISHST
;
A
#
# COMPACT_ATOMS: atom_id res chain seq x y z
N MET A 1 14.13 13.74 -7.81
CA MET A 1 14.03 12.39 -8.42
C MET A 1 13.60 11.45 -7.33
N ALA A 2 12.60 10.60 -7.60
CA ALA A 2 12.08 9.67 -6.59
C ALA A 2 12.76 8.30 -6.66
N ILE A 3 13.05 7.80 -7.86
CA ILE A 3 13.84 6.59 -8.10
C ILE A 3 14.94 6.94 -9.11
N GLU A 4 16.15 6.56 -8.83
CA GLU A 4 17.30 6.72 -9.72
C GLU A 4 18.13 5.44 -9.74
N ALA A 5 18.30 4.87 -10.91
CA ALA A 5 19.14 3.71 -11.16
C ALA A 5 20.31 4.09 -12.05
N GLN A 6 21.53 3.71 -11.66
CA GLN A 6 22.76 3.98 -12.40
C GLN A 6 23.53 2.68 -12.61
N GLY A 7 23.76 2.32 -13.86
CA GLY A 7 24.47 1.10 -14.26
C GLY A 7 23.81 -0.17 -13.72
N LEU A 8 22.50 -0.12 -13.45
CA LEU A 8 21.80 -1.21 -12.78
C LEU A 8 21.84 -2.48 -13.60
N GLU A 9 22.44 -3.52 -13.04
CA GLU A 9 22.48 -4.86 -13.61
C GLU A 9 21.82 -5.86 -12.66
N ILE A 10 21.00 -6.75 -13.22
CA ILE A 10 20.34 -7.81 -12.47
C ILE A 10 20.60 -9.14 -13.14
N ARG A 11 21.13 -10.09 -12.37
CA ARG A 11 21.38 -11.47 -12.78
C ARG A 11 20.77 -12.45 -11.79
N ILE A 12 20.37 -13.60 -12.29
CA ILE A 12 20.04 -14.78 -11.47
C ILE A 12 20.88 -15.93 -11.98
N GLY A 13 21.89 -16.31 -11.20
CA GLY A 13 22.92 -17.26 -11.65
C GLY A 13 23.65 -16.73 -12.89
N ALA A 14 23.70 -17.52 -13.95
CA ALA A 14 24.32 -17.13 -15.23
C ALA A 14 23.40 -16.28 -16.14
N ARG A 15 22.11 -16.16 -15.80
CA ARG A 15 21.13 -15.46 -16.65
C ARG A 15 21.10 -13.98 -16.32
N VAL A 16 21.34 -13.12 -17.31
CA VAL A 16 21.14 -11.68 -17.24
C VAL A 16 19.65 -11.39 -17.43
N LEU A 17 19.01 -10.74 -16.44
CA LEU A 17 17.63 -10.28 -16.50
C LEU A 17 17.55 -8.82 -16.94
N LEU A 18 18.47 -8.00 -16.49
CA LEU A 18 18.64 -6.62 -16.89
C LEU A 18 20.12 -6.34 -17.13
N SER A 19 20.48 -5.96 -18.35
CA SER A 19 21.81 -5.47 -18.70
C SER A 19 22.02 -4.11 -18.06
N PRO A 20 23.28 -3.66 -17.86
CA PRO A 20 23.56 -2.35 -17.26
C PRO A 20 22.71 -1.25 -17.85
N THR A 21 21.85 -0.64 -17.04
CA THR A 21 20.84 0.32 -17.48
C THR A 21 20.73 1.47 -16.50
N ASP A 22 20.62 2.68 -17.05
CA ASP A 22 20.30 3.89 -16.31
C ASP A 22 18.84 4.24 -16.53
N PHE A 23 18.09 4.50 -15.46
CA PHE A 23 16.74 5.05 -15.56
C PHE A 23 16.40 5.86 -14.32
N HIS A 24 15.38 6.69 -14.45
CA HIS A 24 14.84 7.44 -13.32
C HIS A 24 13.32 7.52 -13.40
N VAL A 25 12.70 7.69 -12.23
CA VAL A 25 11.27 8.02 -12.08
C VAL A 25 11.20 9.29 -11.26
N SER A 26 10.63 10.32 -11.84
CA SER A 26 10.47 11.63 -11.21
C SER A 26 8.99 11.92 -10.93
N LYS A 27 8.73 12.97 -10.17
CA LYS A 27 7.36 13.47 -9.96
C LYS A 27 6.71 13.76 -11.32
N GLY A 28 5.51 13.23 -11.52
CA GLY A 28 4.75 13.37 -12.77
C GLY A 28 5.06 12.32 -13.84
N ASP A 29 6.11 11.51 -13.68
CA ASP A 29 6.41 10.44 -14.63
C ASP A 29 5.38 9.29 -14.50
N ARG A 30 5.02 8.74 -15.66
CA ARG A 30 4.06 7.66 -15.83
C ARG A 30 4.68 6.56 -16.67
N ILE A 31 5.21 5.54 -15.99
CA ILE A 31 6.03 4.50 -16.63
C ILE A 31 5.28 3.18 -16.62
N GLY A 32 5.18 2.55 -17.79
CA GLY A 32 4.71 1.19 -17.94
C GLY A 32 5.88 0.23 -18.15
N LEU A 33 6.01 -0.78 -17.30
CA LEU A 33 6.94 -1.88 -17.47
C LEU A 33 6.18 -3.10 -17.99
N VAL A 34 6.36 -3.39 -19.26
CA VAL A 34 5.68 -4.50 -19.94
C VAL A 34 6.69 -5.59 -20.28
N GLY A 35 6.31 -6.83 -20.11
CA GLY A 35 7.17 -7.96 -20.45
C GLY A 35 6.55 -9.30 -20.10
N ARG A 36 7.05 -10.35 -20.74
CA ARG A 36 6.59 -11.73 -20.50
C ARG A 36 6.83 -12.18 -19.06
N ASN A 37 6.10 -13.20 -18.63
CA ASN A 37 6.37 -13.87 -17.35
C ASN A 37 7.80 -14.40 -17.32
N GLY A 38 8.47 -14.22 -16.19
CA GLY A 38 9.88 -14.61 -16.04
C GLY A 38 10.89 -13.65 -16.68
N ALA A 39 10.47 -12.50 -17.22
CA ALA A 39 11.37 -11.48 -17.77
C ALA A 39 12.15 -10.69 -16.71
N GLY A 40 11.88 -10.92 -15.41
CA GLY A 40 12.60 -10.25 -14.33
C GLY A 40 11.89 -9.00 -13.75
N LYS A 41 10.65 -8.73 -14.13
CA LYS A 41 9.88 -7.56 -13.63
C LYS A 41 9.80 -7.54 -12.08
N THR A 42 9.39 -8.65 -11.48
CA THR A 42 9.33 -8.79 -10.02
C THR A 42 10.71 -8.66 -9.37
N THR A 43 11.76 -9.16 -10.02
CA THR A 43 13.13 -9.01 -9.52
C THR A 43 13.56 -7.55 -9.53
N LEU A 44 13.24 -6.81 -10.59
CA LEU A 44 13.52 -5.38 -10.68
C LEU A 44 12.79 -4.62 -9.57
N THR A 45 11.52 -4.91 -9.31
CA THR A 45 10.79 -4.25 -8.19
C THR A 45 11.41 -4.55 -6.84
N ARG A 46 11.83 -5.79 -6.58
CA ARG A 46 12.52 -6.15 -5.34
C ARG A 46 13.86 -5.44 -5.17
N VAL A 47 14.56 -5.16 -6.26
CA VAL A 47 15.79 -4.36 -6.22
C VAL A 47 15.48 -2.89 -5.92
N ILE A 48 14.43 -2.33 -6.53
CA ILE A 48 14.01 -0.94 -6.27
C ILE A 48 13.51 -0.77 -4.84
N THR A 49 12.76 -1.72 -4.29
CA THR A 49 12.25 -1.67 -2.91
C THR A 49 13.32 -1.97 -1.85
N GLY A 50 14.49 -2.45 -2.27
CA GLY A 50 15.58 -2.81 -1.35
C GLY A 50 15.49 -4.22 -0.79
N ASP A 51 14.51 -5.02 -1.22
CA ASP A 51 14.35 -6.42 -0.80
C ASP A 51 15.39 -7.36 -1.43
N MET A 52 16.11 -6.86 -2.43
CA MET A 52 17.17 -7.59 -3.13
C MET A 52 18.27 -6.61 -3.56
N LEU A 53 19.52 -7.04 -3.44
CA LEU A 53 20.66 -6.28 -3.95
C LEU A 53 20.80 -6.46 -5.47
N PRO A 54 21.18 -5.39 -6.21
CA PRO A 54 21.52 -5.52 -7.62
C PRO A 54 22.82 -6.35 -7.79
N SER A 55 23.01 -6.92 -8.98
CA SER A 55 24.24 -7.64 -9.32
C SER A 55 25.40 -6.67 -9.55
N ASP A 56 25.11 -5.50 -10.12
CA ASP A 56 26.00 -4.36 -10.28
C ASP A 56 25.20 -3.06 -10.38
N GLY A 57 25.87 -1.91 -10.26
CA GLY A 57 25.23 -0.61 -10.24
C GLY A 57 24.56 -0.28 -8.91
N LYS A 58 23.69 0.72 -8.92
CA LYS A 58 23.01 1.19 -7.71
C LYS A 58 21.62 1.74 -8.02
N VAL A 59 20.74 1.60 -7.02
CA VAL A 59 19.42 2.24 -7.01
C VAL A 59 19.32 3.14 -5.77
N ARG A 60 18.80 4.34 -5.96
CA ARG A 60 18.45 5.28 -4.89
C ARG A 60 16.98 5.58 -4.96
N VAL A 61 16.30 5.52 -3.82
CA VAL A 61 14.91 5.93 -3.67
C VAL A 61 14.87 7.12 -2.73
N SER A 62 14.22 8.19 -3.16
CA SER A 62 14.04 9.42 -2.38
C SER A 62 12.55 9.63 -2.13
N GLY A 63 12.21 10.04 -0.90
CA GLY A 63 10.82 10.21 -0.50
C GLY A 63 10.13 8.90 -0.15
N LYS A 64 8.81 8.96 -0.02
CA LYS A 64 7.97 7.84 0.39
C LYS A 64 7.55 7.01 -0.82
N LEU A 65 7.93 5.74 -0.81
CA LEU A 65 7.58 4.78 -1.85
C LEU A 65 6.36 3.96 -1.44
N GLY A 66 5.32 3.96 -2.27
CA GLY A 66 4.20 3.03 -2.18
C GLY A 66 4.44 1.84 -3.10
N TYR A 67 4.35 0.62 -2.58
CA TYR A 67 4.55 -0.59 -3.38
C TYR A 67 3.40 -1.57 -3.19
N LEU A 68 2.75 -1.93 -4.30
CA LEU A 68 1.77 -3.01 -4.39
C LEU A 68 2.44 -4.23 -5.02
N PRO A 69 2.83 -5.25 -4.26
CA PRO A 69 3.44 -6.47 -4.79
C PRO A 69 2.40 -7.34 -5.50
N GLN A 70 2.84 -8.26 -6.35
CA GLN A 70 1.97 -9.22 -7.04
C GLN A 70 1.18 -10.10 -6.06
N SER A 71 1.78 -10.53 -4.95
CA SER A 71 1.13 -11.29 -3.88
C SER A 71 1.09 -10.47 -2.58
N THR A 72 -0.02 -10.56 -1.87
CA THR A 72 -0.22 -9.86 -0.60
C THR A 72 -0.27 -10.86 0.55
N HIS A 73 0.52 -10.58 1.59
CA HIS A 73 0.48 -11.33 2.84
C HIS A 73 -0.31 -10.56 3.89
N VAL A 74 -1.14 -11.25 4.64
CA VAL A 74 -1.88 -10.68 5.77
C VAL A 74 -0.96 -10.72 6.99
N ALA A 75 -0.49 -9.55 7.43
CA ALA A 75 0.37 -9.44 8.61
C ALA A 75 -0.41 -9.69 9.92
N ASP A 76 -1.63 -9.15 10.00
CA ASP A 76 -2.54 -9.34 11.12
C ASP A 76 -3.94 -9.72 10.59
N PRO A 77 -4.37 -10.98 10.74
CA PRO A 77 -5.68 -11.43 10.25
C PRO A 77 -6.87 -10.82 11.01
N HIS A 78 -6.66 -10.32 12.22
CA HIS A 78 -7.71 -9.71 13.06
C HIS A 78 -7.87 -8.20 12.82
N GLN A 79 -6.97 -7.57 12.11
CA GLN A 79 -7.11 -6.18 11.71
C GLN A 79 -8.29 -6.01 10.75
N THR A 80 -9.13 -4.97 10.96
CA THR A 80 -10.20 -4.67 10.00
C THR A 80 -9.63 -4.13 8.69
N ALA A 81 -10.37 -4.35 7.59
CA ALA A 81 -9.94 -3.88 6.28
C ALA A 81 -9.78 -2.35 6.24
N ILE A 82 -10.68 -1.59 6.86
CA ILE A 82 -10.58 -0.14 6.92
C ILE A 82 -9.35 0.33 7.72
N ASP A 83 -9.05 -0.30 8.86
CA ASP A 83 -7.86 0.02 9.65
C ASP A 83 -6.57 -0.30 8.85
N ARG A 84 -6.61 -1.35 8.03
CA ARG A 84 -5.50 -1.68 7.12
C ARG A 84 -5.27 -0.60 6.07
N VAL A 85 -6.32 -0.08 5.45
CA VAL A 85 -6.20 1.05 4.49
C VAL A 85 -5.62 2.28 5.19
N MET A 86 -6.19 2.65 6.33
CA MET A 86 -5.78 3.83 7.10
C MET A 86 -4.36 3.71 7.67
N SER A 87 -3.84 2.50 7.84
CA SER A 87 -2.48 2.25 8.33
C SER A 87 -1.38 2.80 7.41
N ALA A 88 -1.71 3.22 6.21
CA ALA A 88 -0.76 3.80 5.27
C ALA A 88 -0.33 5.23 5.62
N ARG A 89 -1.07 5.92 6.50
CA ARG A 89 -0.77 7.30 6.94
C ARG A 89 -0.34 7.34 8.41
N ASP A 90 0.14 8.48 8.87
CA ASP A 90 0.69 8.69 10.22
C ASP A 90 -0.35 8.51 11.35
N ILE A 91 -1.64 8.42 11.02
CA ILE A 91 -2.72 8.10 11.96
C ILE A 91 -2.72 6.62 12.42
N ALA A 92 -1.92 5.75 11.80
CA ALA A 92 -1.86 4.32 12.13
C ALA A 92 -1.58 4.05 13.61
N SER A 93 -0.63 4.78 14.21
CA SER A 93 -0.29 4.66 15.62
C SER A 93 -1.43 5.07 16.56
N ILE A 94 -2.22 6.04 16.15
CA ILE A 94 -3.40 6.51 16.90
C ILE A 94 -4.48 5.43 16.87
N ILE A 95 -4.76 4.86 15.69
CA ILE A 95 -5.73 3.76 15.52
C ILE A 95 -5.33 2.55 16.38
N THR A 96 -4.05 2.18 16.38
CA THR A 96 -3.55 1.09 17.21
C THR A 96 -3.80 1.35 18.71
N ARG A 97 -3.59 2.58 19.18
CA ARG A 97 -3.88 2.96 20.58
C ARG A 97 -5.38 2.89 20.90
N ILE A 98 -6.24 3.31 19.96
CA ILE A 98 -7.71 3.20 20.11
C ILE A 98 -8.09 1.72 20.27
N ARG A 99 -7.69 0.86 19.32
CA ARG A 99 -8.04 -0.58 19.34
C ARG A 99 -7.53 -1.30 20.59
N LYS A 100 -6.30 -1.00 21.01
CA LYS A 100 -5.77 -1.55 22.26
C LYS A 100 -6.56 -1.09 23.48
N SER A 101 -6.96 0.17 23.53
CA SER A 101 -7.76 0.67 24.65
C SER A 101 -9.16 0.06 24.67
N GLU A 102 -9.81 -0.11 23.52
CA GLU A 102 -11.09 -0.82 23.39
C GLU A 102 -10.98 -2.25 23.94
N GLN A 103 -9.92 -2.98 23.59
CA GLN A 103 -9.67 -4.33 24.10
C GLN A 103 -9.47 -4.33 25.60
N ASP A 104 -8.65 -3.41 26.13
CA ASP A 104 -8.36 -3.34 27.59
C ASP A 104 -9.59 -2.90 28.39
N MET A 105 -10.55 -2.17 27.82
CA MET A 105 -11.82 -1.80 28.47
C MET A 105 -12.74 -3.00 28.73
N THR A 106 -12.52 -4.13 28.07
CA THR A 106 -13.25 -5.38 28.33
C THR A 106 -12.65 -6.20 29.48
N ASN A 107 -11.55 -5.73 30.09
CA ASN A 107 -10.88 -6.42 31.19
C ASN A 107 -11.77 -6.39 32.45
N PRO A 108 -11.92 -7.51 33.17
CA PRO A 108 -12.72 -7.56 34.40
C PRO A 108 -12.11 -6.80 35.59
N ASP A 109 -10.84 -6.44 35.53
CA ASP A 109 -10.15 -5.64 36.56
C ASP A 109 -10.55 -4.15 36.42
N PRO A 110 -11.22 -3.57 37.46
CA PRO A 110 -11.67 -2.18 37.42
C PRO A 110 -10.55 -1.16 37.21
N ASP A 111 -9.36 -1.40 37.77
CA ASP A 111 -8.21 -0.49 37.65
C ASP A 111 -7.65 -0.48 36.20
N ILE A 112 -7.65 -1.64 35.56
CA ILE A 112 -7.23 -1.77 34.14
C ILE A 112 -8.27 -1.09 33.25
N MET A 113 -9.55 -1.34 33.50
CA MET A 113 -10.65 -0.75 32.75
C MET A 113 -10.64 0.78 32.83
N GLU A 114 -10.49 1.38 34.02
CA GLU A 114 -10.45 2.82 34.20
C GLU A 114 -9.27 3.49 33.47
N LYS A 115 -8.09 2.86 33.56
CA LYS A 115 -6.89 3.32 32.83
C LYS A 115 -7.08 3.21 31.31
N ALA A 116 -7.76 2.17 30.86
CA ALA A 116 -8.07 1.95 29.45
C ALA A 116 -9.02 3.04 28.92
N MET A 117 -10.07 3.39 29.68
CA MET A 117 -10.99 4.47 29.33
C MET A 117 -10.28 5.82 29.14
N ARG A 118 -9.40 6.19 30.06
CA ARG A 118 -8.62 7.43 29.95
C ARG A 118 -7.71 7.43 28.71
N ARG A 119 -7.09 6.28 28.40
CA ARG A 119 -6.25 6.14 27.18
C ARG A 119 -7.08 6.21 25.91
N TYR A 120 -8.28 5.65 25.94
CA TYR A 120 -9.22 5.72 24.83
C TYR A 120 -9.63 7.15 24.52
N ASP A 121 -10.07 7.90 25.55
CA ASP A 121 -10.49 9.31 25.41
C ASP A 121 -9.37 10.17 24.82
N LYS A 122 -8.14 9.98 25.32
CA LYS A 122 -6.99 10.70 24.78
C LYS A 122 -6.69 10.30 23.34
N ALA A 123 -6.75 9.01 23.01
CA ALA A 123 -6.49 8.54 21.65
C ALA A 123 -7.57 9.02 20.67
N GLN A 124 -8.84 9.08 21.09
CA GLN A 124 -9.93 9.64 20.29
C GLN A 124 -9.71 11.14 20.03
N GLN A 125 -9.29 11.90 21.04
CA GLN A 125 -8.97 13.31 20.85
C GLN A 125 -7.78 13.52 19.89
N ASP A 126 -6.72 12.70 20.02
CA ASP A 126 -5.59 12.72 19.09
C ASP A 126 -6.04 12.37 17.66
N PHE A 127 -6.96 11.41 17.50
CA PHE A 127 -7.52 11.02 16.21
C PHE A 127 -8.31 12.16 15.54
N GLU A 128 -9.16 12.84 16.32
CA GLU A 128 -9.91 14.00 15.84
C GLU A 128 -8.96 15.14 15.42
N ASN A 129 -7.99 15.47 16.28
CA ASN A 129 -7.00 16.53 16.02
C ASN A 129 -6.12 16.24 14.79
N ALA A 130 -5.86 14.96 14.50
CA ALA A 130 -5.11 14.52 13.31
C ALA A 130 -5.99 14.45 12.04
N GLY A 131 -7.25 14.84 12.09
CA GLY A 131 -8.18 14.74 10.96
C GLY A 131 -8.61 13.31 10.63
N GLY A 132 -8.60 12.42 11.63
CA GLY A 132 -8.86 10.99 11.46
C GLY A 132 -10.22 10.68 10.83
N TYR A 133 -11.28 11.39 11.18
CA TYR A 133 -12.61 11.19 10.60
C TYR A 133 -12.67 11.57 9.11
N SER A 134 -11.97 12.62 8.70
CA SER A 134 -11.85 13.00 7.29
C SER A 134 -11.06 11.94 6.52
N ALA A 135 -9.95 11.47 7.08
CA ALA A 135 -9.13 10.41 6.51
C ALA A 135 -9.92 9.09 6.40
N GLN A 136 -10.71 8.74 7.40
CA GLN A 136 -11.58 7.56 7.37
C GLN A 136 -12.63 7.65 6.25
N SER A 137 -13.27 8.81 6.10
CA SER A 137 -14.24 9.03 5.02
C SER A 137 -13.60 8.92 3.64
N GLU A 138 -12.38 9.41 3.47
CA GLU A 138 -11.59 9.28 2.25
C GLU A 138 -11.24 7.80 1.97
N ALA A 139 -10.78 7.08 2.99
CA ALA A 139 -10.43 5.67 2.88
C ALA A 139 -11.64 4.80 2.49
N ILE A 140 -12.82 5.06 3.08
CA ILE A 140 -14.07 4.38 2.74
C ILE A 140 -14.42 4.63 1.26
N LYS A 141 -14.46 5.89 0.82
CA LYS A 141 -14.75 6.24 -0.58
C LYS A 141 -13.79 5.57 -1.57
N MET A 142 -12.51 5.50 -1.20
CA MET A 142 -11.51 4.82 -2.01
C MET A 142 -11.76 3.32 -2.10
N GLY A 143 -12.09 2.67 -0.98
CA GLY A 143 -12.48 1.26 -0.96
C GLY A 143 -13.73 0.98 -1.80
N GLU A 144 -14.78 1.79 -1.65
CA GLU A 144 -16.02 1.69 -2.43
C GLU A 144 -15.75 1.84 -3.93
N SER A 145 -14.87 2.77 -4.32
CA SER A 145 -14.47 2.96 -5.72
C SER A 145 -13.69 1.78 -6.31
N LEU A 146 -13.13 0.93 -5.46
CA LEU A 146 -12.48 -0.34 -5.83
C LEU A 146 -13.43 -1.54 -5.64
N GLY A 147 -14.73 -1.32 -5.51
CA GLY A 147 -15.75 -2.36 -5.38
C GLY A 147 -15.76 -3.07 -4.02
N LEU A 148 -15.32 -2.39 -2.96
CA LEU A 148 -15.38 -2.86 -1.57
C LEU A 148 -16.48 -2.07 -0.85
N ASP A 149 -17.58 -2.72 -0.49
CA ASP A 149 -18.63 -2.10 0.29
C ASP A 149 -18.23 -1.92 1.77
N GLN A 150 -19.05 -1.17 2.51
CA GLN A 150 -18.79 -0.90 3.92
C GLN A 150 -18.81 -2.16 4.78
N GLU A 151 -19.60 -3.16 4.42
CA GLU A 151 -19.62 -4.43 5.13
C GLU A 151 -18.24 -5.11 5.04
N VAL A 152 -17.67 -5.19 3.84
CA VAL A 152 -16.32 -5.73 3.60
C VAL A 152 -15.25 -4.91 4.31
N LEU A 153 -15.34 -3.57 4.26
CA LEU A 153 -14.36 -2.68 4.91
C LEU A 153 -14.33 -2.83 6.43
N ASN A 154 -15.45 -3.21 7.05
CA ASN A 154 -15.51 -3.44 8.50
C ASN A 154 -15.13 -4.88 8.93
N ARG A 155 -14.92 -5.79 7.99
CA ARG A 155 -14.54 -7.18 8.31
C ARG A 155 -13.04 -7.31 8.58
N GLU A 156 -12.70 -8.34 9.35
CA GLU A 156 -11.30 -8.74 9.58
C GLU A 156 -10.65 -9.29 8.30
N LEU A 157 -9.39 -8.94 8.05
CA LEU A 157 -8.64 -9.35 6.86
C LEU A 157 -8.59 -10.87 6.66
N GLY A 158 -8.53 -11.63 7.76
CA GLY A 158 -8.52 -13.08 7.74
C GLY A 158 -9.78 -13.71 7.13
N THR A 159 -10.92 -13.00 7.17
CA THR A 159 -12.22 -13.46 6.65
C THR A 159 -12.46 -13.11 5.19
N LEU A 160 -11.58 -12.31 4.58
CA LEU A 160 -11.75 -11.82 3.22
C LEU A 160 -11.19 -12.80 2.18
N SER A 161 -11.77 -12.75 0.96
CA SER A 161 -11.22 -13.48 -0.19
C SER A 161 -9.86 -12.89 -0.62
N GLY A 162 -9.09 -13.66 -1.39
CA GLY A 162 -7.82 -13.17 -1.95
C GLY A 162 -7.99 -11.92 -2.81
N GLY A 163 -9.04 -11.86 -3.62
CA GLY A 163 -9.36 -10.68 -4.44
C GLY A 163 -9.75 -9.46 -3.60
N GLN A 164 -10.52 -9.65 -2.53
CA GLN A 164 -10.86 -8.56 -1.60
C GLN A 164 -9.61 -8.04 -0.90
N ARG A 165 -8.76 -8.93 -0.37
CA ARG A 165 -7.47 -8.52 0.25
C ARG A 165 -6.58 -7.77 -0.74
N ARG A 166 -6.54 -8.20 -2.00
CA ARG A 166 -5.78 -7.52 -3.05
C ARG A 166 -6.27 -6.08 -3.27
N ARG A 167 -7.59 -5.88 -3.33
CA ARG A 167 -8.21 -4.56 -3.47
C ARG A 167 -7.99 -3.68 -2.23
N ILE A 168 -8.00 -4.26 -1.03
CA ILE A 168 -7.64 -3.55 0.21
C ILE A 168 -6.19 -3.05 0.16
N GLU A 169 -5.24 -3.88 -0.25
CA GLU A 169 -3.84 -3.44 -0.38
C GLU A 169 -3.66 -2.36 -1.44
N LEU A 170 -4.38 -2.46 -2.57
CA LEU A 170 -4.40 -1.38 -3.56
C LEU A 170 -4.95 -0.08 -2.95
N ALA A 171 -6.10 -0.13 -2.27
CA ALA A 171 -6.67 1.02 -1.58
C ALA A 171 -5.67 1.63 -0.58
N ARG A 172 -4.97 0.80 0.19
CA ARG A 172 -3.94 1.23 1.14
C ARG A 172 -2.81 2.00 0.46
N ILE A 173 -2.30 1.51 -0.65
CA ILE A 173 -1.23 2.17 -1.40
C ILE A 173 -1.70 3.50 -2.00
N LEU A 174 -2.89 3.52 -2.59
CA LEU A 174 -3.46 4.75 -3.15
C LEU A 174 -3.80 5.79 -2.07
N PHE A 175 -4.21 5.35 -0.89
CA PHE A 175 -4.49 6.21 0.27
C PHE A 175 -3.21 6.75 0.93
N SER A 176 -2.07 6.11 0.73
CA SER A 176 -0.80 6.55 1.30
C SER A 176 -0.38 7.91 0.72
N ASP A 177 0.39 8.68 1.51
CA ASP A 177 1.01 9.91 1.05
C ASP A 177 2.34 9.61 0.33
N ALA A 178 2.32 8.65 -0.60
CA ALA A 178 3.51 8.25 -1.33
C ALA A 178 3.88 9.30 -2.39
N ASP A 179 5.17 9.60 -2.50
CA ASP A 179 5.71 10.46 -3.54
C ASP A 179 5.83 9.70 -4.88
N THR A 180 6.01 8.39 -4.79
CA THR A 180 6.12 7.49 -5.95
C THR A 180 5.44 6.17 -5.65
N MET A 181 4.76 5.61 -6.64
CA MET A 181 4.08 4.31 -6.54
C MET A 181 4.65 3.30 -7.52
N ILE A 182 4.81 2.07 -7.07
CA ILE A 182 5.05 0.89 -7.92
C ILE A 182 3.85 -0.03 -7.77
N LEU A 183 3.14 -0.27 -8.88
CA LEU A 183 1.92 -1.06 -8.90
C LEU A 183 2.14 -2.29 -9.79
N ASP A 184 2.22 -3.47 -9.19
CA ASP A 184 2.39 -4.72 -9.92
C ASP A 184 1.02 -5.36 -10.20
N GLU A 185 0.62 -5.39 -11.48
CA GLU A 185 -0.67 -5.89 -11.94
C GLU A 185 -1.87 -5.29 -11.16
N PRO A 186 -2.01 -3.96 -11.09
CA PRO A 186 -2.99 -3.32 -10.20
C PRO A 186 -4.45 -3.56 -10.62
N THR A 187 -4.68 -3.93 -11.88
CA THR A 187 -6.03 -4.18 -12.42
C THR A 187 -6.55 -5.60 -12.16
N ASN A 188 -5.70 -6.51 -11.70
CA ASN A 188 -6.13 -7.86 -11.37
C ASN A 188 -7.19 -7.86 -10.27
N HIS A 189 -8.25 -8.60 -10.48
CA HIS A 189 -9.42 -8.71 -9.60
C HIS A 189 -10.29 -7.44 -9.50
N LEU A 190 -10.12 -6.47 -10.40
CA LEU A 190 -10.99 -5.32 -10.53
C LEU A 190 -12.03 -5.53 -11.62
N ASP A 191 -13.24 -5.01 -11.42
CA ASP A 191 -14.25 -4.87 -12.46
C ASP A 191 -13.97 -3.64 -13.35
N ALA A 192 -14.76 -3.48 -14.41
CA ALA A 192 -14.56 -2.42 -15.39
C ALA A 192 -14.67 -1.01 -14.78
N ASP A 193 -15.59 -0.81 -13.86
CA ASP A 193 -15.83 0.49 -13.21
C ASP A 193 -14.66 0.85 -12.29
N SER A 194 -14.18 -0.11 -11.51
CA SER A 194 -13.00 0.06 -10.65
C SER A 194 -11.72 0.32 -11.46
N ILE A 195 -11.55 -0.34 -12.60
CA ILE A 195 -10.42 -0.09 -13.52
C ILE A 195 -10.48 1.34 -14.06
N GLU A 196 -11.66 1.80 -14.51
CA GLU A 196 -11.81 3.15 -15.04
C GLU A 196 -11.57 4.20 -13.94
N TRP A 197 -12.09 3.97 -12.73
CA TRP A 197 -11.80 4.84 -11.60
C TRP A 197 -10.30 4.90 -11.28
N LEU A 198 -9.61 3.75 -11.27
CA LEU A 198 -8.15 3.68 -11.01
C LEU A 198 -7.38 4.47 -12.07
N LYS A 199 -7.75 4.35 -13.35
CA LYS A 199 -7.14 5.15 -14.44
C LYS A 199 -7.30 6.64 -14.21
N GLN A 200 -8.50 7.09 -13.80
CA GLN A 200 -8.76 8.50 -13.51
C GLN A 200 -8.00 8.98 -12.28
N TYR A 201 -7.89 8.14 -11.24
CA TYR A 201 -7.08 8.43 -10.07
C TYR A 201 -5.60 8.63 -10.45
N LEU A 202 -5.02 7.69 -11.18
CA LEU A 202 -3.61 7.75 -11.60
C LEU A 202 -3.31 8.93 -12.53
N LYS A 203 -4.27 9.35 -13.36
CA LYS A 203 -4.12 10.56 -14.19
C LYS A 203 -3.97 11.83 -13.36
N ARG A 204 -4.62 11.89 -12.18
CA ARG A 204 -4.60 13.05 -11.27
C ARG A 204 -3.49 12.96 -10.23
N PHE A 205 -2.87 11.79 -10.07
CA PHE A 205 -1.80 11.61 -9.11
C PHE A 205 -0.61 12.49 -9.48
N GLU A 206 -0.18 13.35 -8.56
CA GLU A 206 0.90 14.31 -8.81
C GLU A 206 2.30 13.70 -8.72
N GLY A 207 2.43 12.57 -8.03
CA GLY A 207 3.69 11.83 -7.91
C GLY A 207 4.08 11.09 -9.18
N GLY A 208 5.20 10.38 -9.13
CA GLY A 208 5.60 9.44 -10.18
C GLY A 208 5.01 8.05 -9.95
N PHE A 209 4.75 7.29 -11.01
CA PHE A 209 4.40 5.89 -10.84
C PHE A 209 4.98 4.97 -11.92
N LEU A 210 5.22 3.73 -11.50
CA LEU A 210 5.60 2.61 -12.34
C LEU A 210 4.50 1.54 -12.25
N VAL A 211 3.85 1.25 -13.35
CA VAL A 211 2.88 0.15 -13.48
C VAL A 211 3.54 -1.02 -14.19
N ILE A 212 3.43 -2.18 -13.60
CA ILE A 212 3.91 -3.42 -14.19
C ILE A 212 2.71 -4.21 -14.71
N SER A 213 2.77 -4.64 -15.97
CA SER A 213 1.73 -5.43 -16.60
C SER A 213 2.30 -6.53 -17.50
N HIS A 214 1.51 -7.58 -17.74
CA HIS A 214 1.83 -8.64 -18.67
C HIS A 214 1.42 -8.31 -20.11
N SER A 215 0.47 -7.41 -20.28
CA SER A 215 -0.05 -7.00 -21.59
C SER A 215 -0.12 -5.48 -21.69
N THR A 216 0.05 -5.00 -22.89
CA THR A 216 -0.16 -3.59 -23.27
C THR A 216 -1.64 -3.25 -23.27
#